data_1a95f4b104e95739bfbc78164ad74b3b
#
_entry.id   1a95f4b104e95739bfbc78164ad74b3b
#
_cell.length_a   1.000
_cell.length_b   1.000
_cell.length_c   1.000
_cell.angle_alpha   90.00
_cell.angle_beta   90.00
_cell.angle_gamma   90.00
#
_symmetry.space_group_name_H-M   'P 1'
#
loop_
_entity.id
_entity.type
_entity.pdbx_description
1 polymer ?
#
loop_
_entity_poly.entity_id
_entity_poly.type
_entity_poly.pdbx_seq_one_letter_code
_entity_poly.pdbx_strand_id
1 'polypeptide(L)'
;MSVLKGKGAKMEFTGVTFAGHGQNLDTGAKVVHAAPNTSSYMNTRSISKDGGISTFRSSVVVAKDAKGSKSAVSCQSLMLDSESRSDTIPAMDIRTKDAAVGHEAKIGSISDDAVFYLMSRGMTEEDARALLVSGFADNVSKELPVEYAVEMNNLIRLEMKGSIG
;
A
#
# COMPACT_ATOMS: atom_id res chain seq x y z
N MET A 1 -12.60 9.36 2.51
CA MET A 1 -12.14 10.74 2.78
C MET A 1 -12.25 11.02 4.27
N SER A 2 -11.19 11.54 4.86
CA SER A 2 -11.12 11.93 6.28
C SER A 2 -10.90 13.43 6.41
N VAL A 3 -11.57 14.09 7.37
CA VAL A 3 -11.42 15.52 7.64
C VAL A 3 -11.01 15.73 9.10
N LEU A 4 -9.80 16.24 9.31
CA LEU A 4 -9.22 16.48 10.63
C LEU A 4 -9.61 17.87 11.13
N LYS A 5 -10.75 17.97 11.85
CA LYS A 5 -11.37 19.24 12.29
C LYS A 5 -10.91 19.68 13.68
N GLY A 6 -10.40 18.78 14.51
CA GLY A 6 -9.92 19.08 15.85
C GLY A 6 -8.42 19.36 15.86
N LYS A 7 -7.96 20.30 16.72
CA LYS A 7 -6.54 20.52 16.96
C LYS A 7 -5.88 19.22 17.43
N GLY A 8 -4.78 18.81 16.78
CA GLY A 8 -4.05 17.59 17.10
C GLY A 8 -4.73 16.29 16.63
N ALA A 9 -5.81 16.36 15.84
CA ALA A 9 -6.45 15.16 15.31
C ALA A 9 -5.49 14.37 14.44
N LYS A 10 -5.62 13.03 14.49
CA LYS A 10 -4.78 12.09 13.76
C LYS A 10 -5.61 11.19 12.85
N MET A 11 -5.02 10.77 11.73
CA MET A 11 -5.58 9.79 10.82
C MET A 11 -4.48 8.85 10.35
N GLU A 12 -4.77 7.57 10.42
CA GLU A 12 -3.96 6.53 9.79
C GLU A 12 -4.81 5.78 8.77
N PHE A 13 -4.23 5.47 7.64
CA PHE A 13 -4.85 4.67 6.59
C PHE A 13 -3.84 3.61 6.14
N THR A 14 -4.26 2.37 6.23
CA THR A 14 -3.48 1.24 5.74
C THR A 14 -4.32 0.49 4.71
N GLY A 15 -3.72 0.20 3.55
CA GLY A 15 -4.40 -0.50 2.46
C GLY A 15 -3.51 -1.54 1.81
N VAL A 16 -4.09 -2.69 1.48
CA VAL A 16 -3.47 -3.72 0.63
C VAL A 16 -4.36 -3.94 -0.58
N THR A 17 -3.75 -3.98 -1.75
CA THR A 17 -4.44 -4.26 -3.02
C THR A 17 -3.72 -5.41 -3.71
N PHE A 18 -4.47 -6.39 -4.17
CA PHE A 18 -3.97 -7.47 -5.00
C PHE A 18 -4.73 -7.47 -6.33
N ALA A 19 -4.03 -7.23 -7.43
CA ALA A 19 -4.60 -7.22 -8.78
C ALA A 19 -4.09 -8.42 -9.57
N GLY A 20 -4.99 -9.34 -9.90
CA GLY A 20 -4.73 -10.53 -10.72
C GLY A 20 -5.13 -10.35 -12.18
N HIS A 21 -5.16 -11.45 -12.94
CA HIS A 21 -5.49 -11.45 -14.35
C HIS A 21 -6.80 -10.73 -14.67
N GLY A 22 -6.76 -9.82 -15.65
CA GLY A 22 -7.93 -9.06 -16.10
C GLY A 22 -8.45 -8.02 -15.10
N GLN A 23 -7.83 -7.86 -13.94
CA GLN A 23 -8.23 -6.88 -12.94
C GLN A 23 -7.53 -5.54 -13.14
N ASN A 24 -8.30 -4.46 -13.02
CA ASN A 24 -7.80 -3.10 -12.98
C ASN A 24 -8.41 -2.41 -11.75
N LEU A 25 -7.64 -2.34 -10.69
CA LEU A 25 -8.07 -1.86 -9.37
C LEU A 25 -7.60 -0.43 -9.15
N ASP A 26 -8.53 0.52 -9.14
CA ASP A 26 -8.27 1.94 -8.84
C ASP A 26 -8.79 2.24 -7.43
N THR A 27 -7.88 2.49 -6.51
CA THR A 27 -8.15 2.72 -5.10
C THR A 27 -7.59 4.07 -4.66
N GLY A 28 -8.01 4.58 -3.50
CA GLY A 28 -7.43 5.82 -3.03
C GLY A 28 -7.91 6.27 -1.66
N ALA A 29 -7.15 7.22 -1.10
CA ALA A 29 -7.46 7.86 0.15
C ALA A 29 -7.27 9.37 0.08
N LYS A 30 -8.18 10.11 0.73
CA LYS A 30 -8.11 11.57 0.83
C LYS A 30 -8.16 12.00 2.28
N VAL A 31 -7.25 12.91 2.66
CA VAL A 31 -7.26 13.57 3.96
C VAL A 31 -7.29 15.08 3.79
N VAL A 32 -8.07 15.74 4.65
CA VAL A 32 -8.13 17.21 4.74
C VAL A 32 -7.72 17.61 6.16
N HIS A 33 -6.60 18.29 6.29
CA HIS A 33 -6.15 18.93 7.51
C HIS A 33 -6.83 20.30 7.62
N ALA A 34 -7.87 20.40 8.48
CA ALA A 34 -8.66 21.61 8.65
C ALA A 34 -8.35 22.38 9.94
N ALA A 35 -7.56 21.78 10.85
CA ALA A 35 -7.17 22.35 12.14
C ALA A 35 -5.66 22.25 12.35
N PRO A 36 -5.07 23.08 13.25
CA PRO A 36 -3.63 23.07 13.49
C PRO A 36 -3.14 21.82 14.21
N ASN A 37 -1.84 21.50 14.00
CA ASN A 37 -1.11 20.37 14.61
C ASN A 37 -1.76 19.00 14.34
N THR A 38 -2.44 18.86 13.23
CA THR A 38 -3.01 17.58 12.79
C THR A 38 -1.96 16.70 12.13
N SER A 39 -2.14 15.39 12.17
CA SER A 39 -1.23 14.46 11.52
C SER A 39 -1.97 13.38 10.74
N SER A 40 -1.41 12.99 9.60
CA SER A 40 -1.89 11.84 8.84
C SER A 40 -0.75 10.96 8.34
N TYR A 41 -1.02 9.66 8.29
CA TYR A 41 -0.16 8.68 7.67
C TYR A 41 -0.99 7.77 6.77
N MET A 42 -0.57 7.62 5.53
CA MET A 42 -1.15 6.68 4.57
C MET A 42 -0.08 5.67 4.18
N ASN A 43 -0.32 4.40 4.45
CA ASN A 43 0.57 3.30 4.09
C ASN A 43 -0.18 2.34 3.17
N THR A 44 0.33 2.16 1.94
CA THR A 44 -0.30 1.29 0.97
C THR A 44 0.68 0.30 0.38
N ARG A 45 0.19 -0.92 0.19
CA ARG A 45 0.91 -1.98 -0.49
C ARG A 45 0.05 -2.53 -1.60
N SER A 46 0.58 -2.54 -2.80
CA SER A 46 -0.07 -3.14 -3.96
C SER A 46 0.76 -4.29 -4.51
N ILE A 47 0.09 -5.35 -4.88
CA ILE A 47 0.66 -6.52 -5.52
C ILE A 47 -0.08 -6.69 -6.83
N SER A 48 0.66 -6.84 -7.93
CA SER A 48 0.08 -7.06 -9.26
C SER A 48 0.68 -8.31 -9.89
N LYS A 49 -0.18 -9.15 -10.47
CA LYS A 49 0.15 -10.46 -11.02
C LYS A 49 -0.64 -10.73 -12.31
N ASP A 50 -0.05 -11.48 -13.24
CA ASP A 50 -0.69 -11.97 -14.46
C ASP A 50 -1.31 -10.84 -15.31
N GLY A 51 -0.57 -9.72 -15.46
CA GLY A 51 -1.02 -8.55 -16.20
C GLY A 51 -2.03 -7.67 -15.44
N GLY A 52 -2.25 -7.92 -14.14
CA GLY A 52 -3.12 -7.09 -13.30
C GLY A 52 -2.58 -5.67 -13.14
N ILE A 53 -3.49 -4.71 -13.00
CA ILE A 53 -3.18 -3.29 -12.86
C ILE A 53 -3.68 -2.80 -11.51
N SER A 54 -2.82 -2.18 -10.72
CA SER A 54 -3.20 -1.50 -9.49
C SER A 54 -2.87 -0.01 -9.56
N THR A 55 -3.83 0.84 -9.23
CA THR A 55 -3.64 2.29 -9.15
C THR A 55 -4.01 2.76 -7.75
N PHE A 56 -3.14 3.53 -7.10
CA PHE A 56 -3.45 4.19 -5.84
C PHE A 56 -3.42 5.71 -6.00
N ARG A 57 -4.54 6.37 -5.65
CA ARG A 57 -4.69 7.82 -5.68
C ARG A 57 -4.68 8.38 -4.25
N SER A 58 -3.61 9.09 -3.89
CA SER A 58 -3.55 9.81 -2.62
C SER A 58 -3.92 11.28 -2.82
N SER A 59 -4.67 11.84 -1.88
CA SER A 59 -4.98 13.27 -1.87
C SER A 59 -4.80 13.85 -0.48
N VAL A 60 -3.88 14.81 -0.34
CA VAL A 60 -3.61 15.52 0.90
C VAL A 60 -3.93 16.99 0.71
N VAL A 61 -4.86 17.51 1.50
CA VAL A 61 -5.21 18.94 1.53
C VAL A 61 -4.86 19.50 2.90
N VAL A 62 -4.04 20.57 2.94
CA VAL A 62 -3.72 21.30 4.16
C VAL A 62 -4.27 22.70 4.07
N ALA A 63 -5.28 23.02 4.87
CA ALA A 63 -5.91 24.32 4.90
C ALA A 63 -4.95 25.41 5.42
N LYS A 64 -5.23 26.69 5.10
CA LYS A 64 -4.40 27.84 5.50
C LYS A 64 -4.15 27.92 6.99
N ASP A 65 -5.15 27.55 7.80
CA ASP A 65 -5.10 27.63 9.26
C ASP A 65 -4.61 26.34 9.93
N ALA A 66 -4.36 25.29 9.15
CA ALA A 66 -3.85 24.01 9.65
C ALA A 66 -2.31 24.02 9.85
N LYS A 67 -1.82 25.03 10.58
CA LYS A 67 -0.39 25.22 10.86
C LYS A 67 0.16 24.09 11.74
N GLY A 68 1.43 23.74 11.58
CA GLY A 68 2.11 22.67 12.31
C GLY A 68 1.62 21.27 11.97
N SER A 69 0.86 21.12 10.88
CA SER A 69 0.34 19.82 10.45
C SER A 69 1.41 19.00 9.71
N LYS A 70 1.30 17.68 9.84
CA LYS A 70 2.22 16.72 9.21
C LYS A 70 1.44 15.65 8.45
N SER A 71 1.90 15.32 7.25
CA SER A 71 1.34 14.23 6.46
C SER A 71 2.45 13.43 5.80
N ALA A 72 2.38 12.12 5.90
CA ALA A 72 3.26 11.21 5.15
C ALA A 72 2.42 10.20 4.38
N VAL A 73 2.81 9.96 3.13
CA VAL A 73 2.22 8.95 2.27
C VAL A 73 3.34 8.01 1.83
N SER A 74 3.21 6.73 2.13
CA SER A 74 4.14 5.68 1.73
C SER A 74 3.41 4.67 0.86
N CYS A 75 3.85 4.55 -0.38
CA CYS A 75 3.30 3.61 -1.36
C CYS A 75 4.38 2.61 -1.74
N GLN A 76 4.08 1.33 -1.56
CA GLN A 76 4.98 0.26 -1.99
C GLN A 76 4.24 -0.69 -2.92
N SER A 77 4.86 -1.01 -4.05
CA SER A 77 4.27 -1.86 -5.07
C SER A 77 5.21 -3.00 -5.43
N LEU A 78 4.67 -4.19 -5.53
CA LEU A 78 5.38 -5.39 -5.94
C LEU A 78 4.70 -5.97 -7.18
N MET A 79 5.44 -6.03 -8.30
CA MET A 79 5.00 -6.71 -9.52
C MET A 79 5.62 -8.10 -9.56
N LEU A 80 4.81 -9.11 -9.87
CA LEU A 80 5.25 -10.51 -9.91
C LEU A 80 5.66 -10.97 -11.29
N ASP A 81 5.40 -10.15 -12.31
CA ASP A 81 5.74 -10.39 -13.72
C ASP A 81 5.96 -9.06 -14.46
N SER A 82 6.37 -9.15 -15.72
CA SER A 82 6.66 -8.00 -16.58
C SER A 82 5.44 -7.37 -17.26
N GLU A 83 4.29 -8.03 -17.23
CA GLU A 83 3.04 -7.55 -17.84
C GLU A 83 2.19 -6.75 -16.87
N SER A 84 2.38 -7.00 -15.58
CA SER A 84 1.68 -6.33 -14.50
C SER A 84 2.11 -4.88 -14.34
N ARG A 85 1.19 -4.04 -13.85
CA ARG A 85 1.42 -2.61 -13.69
C ARG A 85 0.96 -2.11 -12.32
N SER A 86 1.70 -1.15 -11.78
CA SER A 86 1.30 -0.40 -10.59
C SER A 86 1.56 1.08 -10.77
N ASP A 87 0.53 1.89 -10.51
CA ASP A 87 0.57 3.34 -10.61
C ASP A 87 0.30 3.98 -9.24
N THR A 88 1.02 5.06 -8.95
CA THR A 88 0.78 5.91 -7.80
C THR A 88 0.57 7.35 -8.26
N ILE A 89 -0.59 7.91 -7.93
CA ILE A 89 -1.00 9.25 -8.38
C ILE A 89 -1.23 10.15 -7.16
N PRO A 90 -0.18 10.88 -6.70
CA PRO A 90 -0.31 11.79 -5.58
C PRO A 90 -0.91 13.12 -5.99
N ALA A 91 -1.80 13.67 -5.16
CA ALA A 91 -2.32 15.03 -5.27
C ALA A 91 -2.13 15.75 -3.93
N MET A 92 -1.47 16.90 -3.94
CA MET A 92 -1.17 17.68 -2.74
C MET A 92 -1.59 19.15 -2.94
N ASP A 93 -2.49 19.64 -2.07
CA ASP A 93 -2.91 21.03 -1.99
C ASP A 93 -2.53 21.60 -0.62
N ILE A 94 -1.38 22.28 -0.56
CA ILE A 94 -0.80 22.77 0.70
C ILE A 94 -0.89 24.28 0.72
N ARG A 95 -1.80 24.82 1.57
CA ARG A 95 -2.12 26.25 1.62
C ARG A 95 -1.44 27.00 2.78
N THR A 96 -0.50 26.37 3.47
CA THR A 96 0.32 26.99 4.54
C THR A 96 1.78 26.62 4.37
N LYS A 97 2.69 27.52 4.75
CA LYS A 97 4.13 27.26 4.76
C LYS A 97 4.57 26.48 6.01
N ASP A 98 3.74 26.44 7.04
CA ASP A 98 3.96 25.77 8.30
C ASP A 98 3.26 24.39 8.29
N ALA A 99 3.70 23.53 7.37
CA ALA A 99 3.30 22.13 7.30
C ALA A 99 4.43 21.28 6.72
N ALA A 100 4.54 20.03 7.17
CA ALA A 100 5.47 19.04 6.63
C ALA A 100 4.65 17.95 5.91
N VAL A 101 4.80 17.87 4.60
CA VAL A 101 4.10 16.87 3.77
C VAL A 101 5.11 16.14 2.91
N GLY A 102 5.09 14.81 2.97
CA GLY A 102 5.96 13.94 2.19
C GLY A 102 5.19 12.82 1.50
N HIS A 103 5.67 12.42 0.32
CA HIS A 103 5.25 11.24 -0.39
C HIS A 103 6.45 10.41 -0.82
N GLU A 104 6.44 9.14 -0.50
CA GLU A 104 7.43 8.17 -0.93
C GLU A 104 6.74 7.05 -1.70
N ALA A 105 7.26 6.72 -2.88
CA ALA A 105 6.81 5.57 -3.66
C ALA A 105 8.00 4.65 -3.95
N LYS A 106 7.81 3.35 -3.71
CA LYS A 106 8.76 2.29 -4.06
C LYS A 106 8.04 1.27 -4.91
N ILE A 107 8.51 1.09 -6.13
CA ILE A 107 7.98 0.11 -7.06
C ILE A 107 9.11 -0.86 -7.38
N GLY A 108 8.85 -2.16 -7.21
CA GLY A 108 9.81 -3.21 -7.47
C GLY A 108 9.16 -4.46 -8.05
N SER A 109 9.99 -5.33 -8.59
CA SER A 109 9.62 -6.69 -8.97
C SER A 109 10.12 -7.68 -7.92
N ILE A 110 9.56 -8.89 -7.96
CA ILE A 110 10.07 -9.98 -7.15
C ILE A 110 11.52 -10.30 -7.58
N SER A 111 12.40 -10.51 -6.61
CA SER A 111 13.80 -10.80 -6.88
C SER A 111 13.99 -12.26 -7.26
N ASP A 112 14.46 -12.53 -8.47
CA ASP A 112 14.79 -13.89 -8.91
C ASP A 112 15.89 -14.51 -8.07
N ASP A 113 16.87 -13.73 -7.60
CA ASP A 113 17.90 -14.19 -6.67
C ASP A 113 17.32 -14.64 -5.34
N ALA A 114 16.32 -13.91 -4.81
CA ALA A 114 15.64 -14.30 -3.58
C ALA A 114 14.81 -15.58 -3.77
N VAL A 115 14.14 -15.72 -4.90
CA VAL A 115 13.42 -16.96 -5.27
C VAL A 115 14.39 -18.12 -5.37
N PHE A 116 15.48 -17.95 -6.12
CA PHE A 116 16.52 -18.98 -6.28
C PHE A 116 17.14 -19.40 -4.93
N TYR A 117 17.41 -18.43 -4.06
CA TYR A 117 17.92 -18.73 -2.72
C TYR A 117 16.97 -19.62 -1.91
N LEU A 118 15.68 -19.32 -1.93
CA LEU A 118 14.68 -20.11 -1.22
C LEU A 118 14.53 -21.52 -1.85
N MET A 119 14.56 -21.61 -3.19
CA MET A 119 14.56 -22.89 -3.89
C MET A 119 15.79 -23.74 -3.54
N SER A 120 16.96 -23.15 -3.40
CA SER A 120 18.18 -23.86 -2.99
C SER A 120 18.10 -24.41 -1.55
N ARG A 121 17.14 -23.94 -0.76
CA ARG A 121 16.80 -24.45 0.59
C ARG A 121 15.68 -25.47 0.58
N GLY A 122 15.25 -25.93 -0.60
CA GLY A 122 14.28 -27.01 -0.78
C GLY A 122 12.82 -26.56 -0.93
N MET A 123 12.56 -25.26 -1.12
CA MET A 123 11.23 -24.77 -1.44
C MET A 123 10.92 -24.98 -2.92
N THR A 124 9.65 -25.17 -3.26
CA THR A 124 9.20 -25.05 -4.65
C THR A 124 9.26 -23.58 -5.08
N GLU A 125 9.32 -23.28 -6.37
CA GLU A 125 9.27 -21.90 -6.86
C GLU A 125 7.99 -21.19 -6.42
N GLU A 126 6.85 -21.89 -6.49
CA GLU A 126 5.54 -21.39 -6.06
C GLU A 126 5.55 -20.99 -4.57
N ASP A 127 6.05 -21.86 -3.70
CA ASP A 127 6.13 -21.59 -2.27
C ASP A 127 7.11 -20.44 -1.94
N ALA A 128 8.23 -20.36 -2.68
CA ALA A 128 9.21 -19.29 -2.53
C ALA A 128 8.60 -17.93 -2.89
N ARG A 129 7.91 -17.84 -4.02
CA ARG A 129 7.20 -16.62 -4.44
C ARG A 129 6.09 -16.25 -3.47
N ALA A 130 5.29 -17.21 -3.02
CA ALA A 130 4.23 -17.00 -2.04
C ALA A 130 4.78 -16.48 -0.69
N LEU A 131 5.93 -17.00 -0.25
CA LEU A 131 6.59 -16.54 0.97
C LEU A 131 7.06 -15.08 0.84
N LEU A 132 7.68 -14.70 -0.29
CA LEU A 132 8.14 -13.34 -0.54
C LEU A 132 6.98 -12.34 -0.59
N VAL A 133 5.88 -12.71 -1.24
CA VAL A 133 4.65 -11.90 -1.30
C VAL A 133 4.02 -11.75 0.08
N SER A 134 3.92 -12.83 0.85
CA SER A 134 3.43 -12.78 2.23
C SER A 134 4.31 -11.88 3.10
N GLY A 135 5.63 -11.96 2.97
CA GLY A 135 6.57 -11.09 3.67
C GLY A 135 6.42 -9.61 3.28
N PHE A 136 6.12 -9.33 2.01
CA PHE A 136 5.83 -7.97 1.56
C PHE A 136 4.55 -7.41 2.19
N ALA A 137 3.52 -8.23 2.36
CA ALA A 137 2.25 -7.84 2.99
C ALA A 137 2.29 -7.87 4.54
N ASP A 138 3.26 -8.51 5.16
CA ASP A 138 3.31 -8.83 6.60
C ASP A 138 3.25 -7.60 7.52
N ASN A 139 3.82 -6.46 7.11
CA ASN A 139 3.74 -5.24 7.90
C ASN A 139 2.30 -4.75 8.09
N VAL A 140 1.43 -5.02 7.11
CA VAL A 140 0.00 -4.68 7.21
C VAL A 140 -0.72 -5.71 8.08
N SER A 141 -0.39 -7.00 7.93
CA SER A 141 -1.03 -8.05 8.73
C SER A 141 -0.82 -7.86 10.23
N LYS A 142 0.33 -7.32 10.63
CA LYS A 142 0.64 -7.02 12.05
C LYS A 142 -0.17 -5.89 12.65
N GLU A 143 -0.76 -5.03 11.83
CA GLU A 143 -1.63 -3.93 12.27
C GLU A 143 -3.09 -4.37 12.38
N LEU A 144 -3.43 -5.55 11.85
CA LEU A 144 -4.79 -6.08 11.83
C LEU A 144 -5.09 -6.94 13.08
N PRO A 145 -6.35 -7.01 13.52
CA PRO A 145 -6.78 -8.07 14.42
C PRO A 145 -6.46 -9.45 13.86
N VAL A 146 -6.17 -10.41 14.74
CA VAL A 146 -5.64 -11.73 14.36
C VAL A 146 -6.52 -12.44 13.31
N GLU A 147 -7.83 -12.33 13.44
CA GLU A 147 -8.80 -12.96 12.54
C GLU A 147 -8.67 -12.42 11.11
N TYR A 148 -8.53 -11.11 10.96
CA TYR A 148 -8.34 -10.47 9.65
C TYR A 148 -6.95 -10.72 9.08
N ALA A 149 -5.92 -10.78 9.92
CA ALA A 149 -4.56 -11.10 9.49
C ALA A 149 -4.47 -12.52 8.92
N VAL A 150 -5.13 -13.49 9.57
CA VAL A 150 -5.21 -14.88 9.09
C VAL A 150 -5.94 -14.94 7.75
N GLU A 151 -7.09 -14.28 7.64
CA GLU A 151 -7.87 -14.26 6.40
C GLU A 151 -7.12 -13.60 5.25
N MET A 152 -6.49 -12.45 5.48
CA MET A 152 -5.67 -11.78 4.47
C MET A 152 -4.53 -12.69 3.97
N ASN A 153 -3.83 -13.38 4.86
CA ASN A 153 -2.75 -14.28 4.48
C ASN A 153 -3.28 -15.51 3.70
N ASN A 154 -4.47 -16.01 4.04
CA ASN A 154 -5.12 -17.09 3.29
C ASN A 154 -5.51 -16.63 1.88
N LEU A 155 -6.10 -15.43 1.74
CA LEU A 155 -6.45 -14.84 0.45
C LEU A 155 -5.21 -14.66 -0.43
N ILE A 156 -4.11 -14.12 0.12
CA ILE A 156 -2.84 -13.98 -0.62
C ILE A 156 -2.35 -15.34 -1.12
N ARG A 157 -2.39 -16.38 -0.29
CA ARG A 157 -1.97 -17.73 -0.71
C ARG A 157 -2.86 -18.31 -1.81
N LEU A 158 -4.18 -18.10 -1.72
CA LEU A 158 -5.12 -18.55 -2.74
C LEU A 158 -4.88 -17.85 -4.08
N GLU A 159 -4.71 -16.54 -4.06
CA GLU A 159 -4.35 -15.76 -5.25
C GLU A 159 -3.02 -16.21 -5.87
N MET A 160 -2.03 -16.50 -5.04
CA MET A 160 -0.72 -16.99 -5.53
C MET A 160 -0.83 -18.36 -6.21
N LYS A 161 -1.73 -19.23 -5.76
CA LYS A 161 -1.96 -20.57 -6.36
C LYS A 161 -2.84 -20.55 -7.62
N GLY A 162 -3.39 -19.39 -7.99
CA GLY A 162 -4.26 -19.30 -9.16
C GLY A 162 -5.59 -20.05 -9.01
N SER A 163 -6.03 -20.34 -7.78
CA SER A 163 -7.19 -21.20 -7.51
C SER A 163 -8.50 -20.45 -7.26
N ILE A 164 -8.58 -19.18 -7.59
CA ILE A 164 -9.83 -18.41 -7.61
C ILE A 164 -10.13 -18.11 -9.08
N GLY A 165 -10.77 -19.07 -9.74
CA GLY A 165 -11.39 -18.92 -11.04
C GLY A 165 -12.87 -18.74 -10.85
#